data_5c796f09f0cb4bab8c96470a2996e233
#
_entry.id   5c796f09f0cb4bab8c96470a2996e233
#
_cell.length_a   1.000
_cell.length_b   1.000
_cell.length_c   1.000
_cell.angle_alpha   90.00
_cell.angle_beta   90.00
_cell.angle_gamma   90.00
#
_symmetry.space_group_name_H-M   'P 1'
#
loop_
_entity.id
_entity.type
_entity.pdbx_description
1 polymer ?
#
loop_
_entity_poly.entity_id
_entity_poly.type
_entity_poly.pdbx_seq_one_letter_code
_entity_poly.pdbx_strand_id
1 'polypeptide(L)'
;MKVYLCGYRTYFHLFYDWLVDAEENEKISKRTYDILLSVNDKLCTVVNWIWQRTRFDYVKIDGDDIYSLDYKLSHVIHPALVKLRKDNVHSVPFVSSDDVPEELKLEDDSPINDVDIEFLEQRWHYVLDEMIYAFEKVKEDNIILLSKEKRERVDNGLLLFGKYYCNLWI
;
A
#
# COMPACT_ATOMS: atom_id res chain seq x y z
N MET A 1 21.54 8.22 -2.15
CA MET A 1 20.79 6.93 -2.24
C MET A 1 20.04 6.86 -3.57
N LYS A 2 20.12 5.74 -4.28
CA LYS A 2 19.30 5.46 -5.48
C LYS A 2 18.50 4.20 -5.21
N VAL A 3 17.18 4.31 -5.31
CA VAL A 3 16.26 3.19 -5.07
C VAL A 3 15.46 2.97 -6.35
N TYR A 4 15.61 1.81 -6.96
CA TYR A 4 14.79 1.33 -8.05
C TYR A 4 14.05 0.08 -7.56
N LEU A 5 12.79 0.25 -7.21
CA LEU A 5 11.89 -0.85 -6.94
C LEU A 5 11.06 -1.07 -8.20
N CYS A 6 11.36 -2.14 -8.93
CA CYS A 6 10.46 -2.60 -9.98
C CYS A 6 9.21 -3.14 -9.30
N GLY A 7 8.18 -2.31 -9.15
CA GLY A 7 6.90 -2.71 -8.60
C GLY A 7 6.35 -3.98 -9.27
N TYR A 8 5.59 -4.76 -8.51
CA TYR A 8 4.81 -5.87 -9.06
C TYR A 8 3.99 -5.30 -10.21
N ARG A 9 4.38 -5.60 -11.44
CA ARG A 9 3.48 -5.37 -12.56
C ARG A 9 2.40 -6.43 -12.40
N THR A 10 1.16 -5.98 -12.27
CA THR A 10 -0.01 -6.84 -12.37
C THR A 10 0.20 -7.85 -13.49
N TYR A 11 -0.10 -9.12 -13.21
CA TYR A 11 -0.03 -10.16 -14.21
C TYR A 11 -0.66 -9.66 -15.49
N PHE A 12 0.04 -9.81 -16.58
CA PHE A 12 -0.49 -9.44 -17.87
C PHE A 12 -1.61 -10.42 -18.22
N HIS A 13 -2.84 -9.96 -18.12
CA HIS A 13 -4.04 -10.70 -18.53
C HIS A 13 -4.38 -10.25 -19.95
N LEU A 14 -3.82 -10.97 -20.94
CA LEU A 14 -4.20 -10.76 -22.33
C LEU A 14 -5.63 -11.31 -22.50
N PHE A 15 -6.55 -10.49 -22.94
CA PHE A 15 -7.92 -10.89 -23.29
C PHE A 15 -8.79 -11.53 -22.20
N TYR A 16 -8.35 -11.56 -20.94
CA TYR A 16 -9.15 -12.19 -19.89
C TYR A 16 -10.52 -11.53 -19.73
N ASP A 17 -10.56 -10.22 -19.62
CA ASP A 17 -11.81 -9.46 -19.47
C ASP A 17 -12.72 -9.64 -20.69
N TRP A 18 -12.15 -9.68 -21.91
CA TRP A 18 -12.89 -9.93 -23.13
C TRP A 18 -13.43 -11.38 -23.19
N LEU A 19 -12.68 -12.37 -22.70
CA LEU A 19 -13.11 -13.76 -22.66
C LEU A 19 -14.29 -13.95 -21.69
N VAL A 20 -14.23 -13.32 -20.51
CA VAL A 20 -15.30 -13.33 -19.52
C VAL A 20 -16.55 -12.68 -20.10
N ASP A 21 -16.43 -11.48 -20.67
CA ASP A 21 -17.54 -10.78 -21.30
C ASP A 21 -18.16 -11.56 -22.48
N ALA A 22 -17.34 -12.28 -23.25
CA ALA A 22 -17.80 -13.07 -24.37
C ALA A 22 -18.52 -14.37 -23.92
N GLU A 23 -18.15 -14.95 -22.78
CA GLU A 23 -18.86 -16.10 -22.19
C GLU A 23 -20.18 -15.63 -21.57
N GLU A 24 -20.16 -14.59 -20.75
CA GLU A 24 -21.35 -14.04 -20.08
C GLU A 24 -22.44 -13.61 -21.09
N ASN A 25 -22.03 -13.09 -22.23
CA ASN A 25 -22.94 -12.67 -23.29
C ASN A 25 -23.28 -13.81 -24.30
N GLU A 26 -22.96 -15.06 -23.99
CA GLU A 26 -23.21 -16.24 -24.83
C GLU A 26 -22.64 -16.14 -26.27
N LYS A 27 -21.64 -15.30 -26.49
CA LYS A 27 -20.99 -15.11 -27.81
C LYS A 27 -20.08 -16.28 -28.19
N ILE A 28 -19.62 -17.04 -27.19
CA ILE A 28 -18.76 -18.20 -27.39
C ILE A 28 -19.28 -19.40 -26.56
N SER A 29 -19.07 -20.61 -27.07
CA SER A 29 -19.44 -21.82 -26.32
C SER A 29 -18.48 -22.04 -25.15
N LYS A 30 -18.95 -22.66 -24.07
CA LYS A 30 -18.15 -23.00 -22.90
C LYS A 30 -16.87 -23.76 -23.27
N ARG A 31 -16.96 -24.69 -24.20
CA ARG A 31 -15.78 -25.45 -24.68
C ARG A 31 -14.75 -24.55 -25.39
N THR A 32 -15.21 -23.56 -26.16
CA THR A 32 -14.35 -22.58 -26.82
C THR A 32 -13.69 -21.65 -25.79
N TYR A 33 -14.45 -21.24 -24.79
CA TYR A 33 -13.96 -20.46 -23.66
C TYR A 33 -12.81 -21.18 -22.93
N ASP A 34 -13.00 -22.45 -22.53
CA ASP A 34 -11.99 -23.25 -21.82
C ASP A 34 -10.67 -23.38 -22.64
N ILE A 35 -10.79 -23.56 -23.95
CA ILE A 35 -9.62 -23.66 -24.84
C ILE A 35 -8.90 -22.31 -24.91
N LEU A 36 -9.63 -21.23 -25.12
CA LEU A 36 -9.05 -19.89 -25.23
C LEU A 36 -8.44 -19.44 -23.90
N LEU A 37 -9.07 -19.76 -22.78
CA LEU A 37 -8.54 -19.50 -21.45
C LEU A 37 -7.21 -20.22 -21.23
N SER A 38 -7.15 -21.51 -21.57
CA SER A 38 -5.90 -22.31 -21.46
C SER A 38 -4.78 -21.76 -22.33
N VAL A 39 -5.08 -21.26 -23.54
CA VAL A 39 -4.09 -20.61 -24.41
C VAL A 39 -3.64 -19.28 -23.81
N ASN A 40 -4.59 -18.47 -23.31
CA ASN A 40 -4.30 -17.21 -22.66
C ASN A 40 -3.36 -17.40 -21.45
N ASP A 41 -3.64 -18.39 -20.59
CA ASP A 41 -2.82 -18.67 -19.40
C ASP A 41 -1.38 -19.08 -19.77
N LYS A 42 -1.21 -19.87 -20.79
CA LYS A 42 0.13 -20.24 -21.28
C LYS A 42 0.89 -19.05 -21.85
N LEU A 43 0.23 -18.21 -22.62
CA LEU A 43 0.82 -16.98 -23.17
C LEU A 43 1.18 -16.01 -22.04
N CYS A 44 0.28 -15.80 -21.09
CA CYS A 44 0.51 -14.97 -19.92
C CYS A 44 1.67 -15.50 -19.07
N THR A 45 1.78 -16.82 -18.90
CA THR A 45 2.90 -17.44 -18.18
C THR A 45 4.24 -17.14 -18.87
N VAL A 46 4.32 -17.28 -20.19
CA VAL A 46 5.55 -17.00 -20.93
C VAL A 46 5.90 -15.51 -20.87
N VAL A 47 4.93 -14.62 -21.09
CA VAL A 47 5.14 -13.17 -21.03
C VAL A 47 5.56 -12.74 -19.62
N ASN A 48 4.90 -13.26 -18.58
CA ASN A 48 5.26 -12.97 -17.20
C ASN A 48 6.65 -13.51 -16.85
N TRP A 49 7.04 -14.70 -17.34
CA TRP A 49 8.37 -15.24 -17.13
C TRP A 49 9.47 -14.35 -17.76
N ILE A 50 9.26 -13.83 -18.97
CA ILE A 50 10.18 -12.89 -19.62
C ILE A 50 10.24 -11.58 -18.83
N TRP A 51 9.08 -11.04 -18.46
CA TRP A 51 8.99 -9.77 -17.74
C TRP A 51 9.58 -9.84 -16.32
N GLN A 52 9.42 -10.97 -15.63
CA GLN A 52 9.99 -11.14 -14.29
C GLN A 52 11.51 -11.30 -14.32
N ARG A 53 12.09 -11.84 -15.39
CA ARG A 53 13.56 -11.94 -15.55
C ARG A 53 14.24 -10.59 -15.75
N THR A 54 13.55 -9.59 -16.21
CA THR A 54 14.09 -8.23 -16.41
C THR A 54 13.91 -7.32 -15.20
N ARG A 55 13.50 -7.87 -14.05
CA ARG A 55 13.33 -7.11 -12.82
C ARG A 55 14.64 -7.01 -12.07
N PHE A 56 14.98 -5.78 -11.74
CA PHE A 56 16.09 -5.50 -10.84
C PHE A 56 15.55 -4.64 -9.70
N ASP A 57 15.53 -5.20 -8.50
CA ASP A 57 15.45 -4.39 -7.31
C ASP A 57 16.88 -3.95 -7.01
N TYR A 58 17.13 -2.67 -7.21
CA TYR A 58 18.45 -2.11 -7.01
C TYR A 58 18.39 -1.00 -5.97
N VAL A 59 19.07 -1.21 -4.86
CA VAL A 59 19.27 -0.19 -3.84
C VAL A 59 20.76 0.08 -3.74
N LYS A 60 21.18 1.29 -4.12
CA LYS A 60 22.54 1.77 -3.91
C LYS A 60 22.58 2.75 -2.75
N ILE A 61 23.33 2.42 -1.72
CA ILE A 61 23.57 3.27 -0.55
C ILE A 61 25.07 3.60 -0.58
N ASP A 62 25.39 4.88 -0.67
CA ASP A 62 26.73 5.38 -0.56
C ASP A 62 27.04 5.74 0.91
N GLY A 63 28.33 5.85 1.28
CA GLY A 63 28.72 6.10 2.68
C GLY A 63 28.10 7.38 3.28
N ASP A 64 27.96 8.42 2.48
CA ASP A 64 27.35 9.68 2.89
C ASP A 64 25.82 9.59 3.10
N ASP A 65 25.18 8.51 2.61
CA ASP A 65 23.75 8.31 2.79
C ASP A 65 23.39 7.91 4.22
N ILE A 66 24.34 7.35 4.96
CA ILE A 66 24.14 6.87 6.33
C ILE A 66 24.03 8.02 7.34
N TYR A 67 24.68 9.13 7.10
CA TYR A 67 24.71 10.30 8.03
C TYR A 67 23.33 10.97 8.22
N SER A 68 22.43 10.83 7.27
CA SER A 68 21.06 11.37 7.33
C SER A 68 20.08 10.35 6.77
N LEU A 69 20.15 9.12 7.30
CA LEU A 69 19.37 7.99 6.77
C LEU A 69 17.87 8.19 6.97
N ASP A 70 17.47 8.71 8.11
CA ASP A 70 16.09 9.08 8.45
C ASP A 70 15.49 10.07 7.42
N TYR A 71 16.19 11.16 7.17
CA TYR A 71 15.82 12.15 6.15
C TYR A 71 15.70 11.52 4.76
N LYS A 72 16.68 10.71 4.34
CA LYS A 72 16.70 10.09 3.01
C LYS A 72 15.62 9.00 2.85
N LEU A 73 15.38 8.22 3.88
CA LEU A 73 14.30 7.24 3.90
C LEU A 73 12.93 7.92 3.84
N SER A 74 12.76 9.05 4.49
CA SER A 74 11.51 9.82 4.46
C SER A 74 11.13 10.25 3.05
N HIS A 75 12.10 10.52 2.17
CA HIS A 75 11.85 10.85 0.77
C HIS A 75 11.29 9.66 -0.05
N VAL A 76 11.49 8.43 0.43
CA VAL A 76 10.93 7.21 -0.18
C VAL A 76 9.62 6.83 0.47
N ILE A 77 9.57 6.86 1.81
CA ILE A 77 8.42 6.38 2.59
C ILE A 77 7.24 7.35 2.45
N HIS A 78 7.46 8.66 2.58
CA HIS A 78 6.38 9.64 2.49
C HIS A 78 5.55 9.52 1.20
N PRO A 79 6.12 9.57 -0.03
CA PRO A 79 5.32 9.43 -1.24
C PRO A 79 4.69 8.04 -1.40
N ALA A 80 5.28 6.99 -0.82
CA ALA A 80 4.70 5.66 -0.82
C ALA A 80 3.44 5.62 0.06
N LEU A 81 3.46 6.22 1.26
CA LEU A 81 2.30 6.34 2.15
C LEU A 81 1.18 7.19 1.53
N VAL A 82 1.54 8.33 0.90
CA VAL A 82 0.57 9.18 0.18
C VAL A 82 -0.12 8.39 -0.94
N LYS A 83 0.64 7.59 -1.68
CA LYS A 83 0.07 6.73 -2.72
C LYS A 83 -0.81 5.64 -2.14
N LEU A 84 -0.36 4.95 -1.08
CA LEU A 84 -1.15 3.94 -0.37
C LEU A 84 -2.47 4.53 0.12
N ARG A 85 -2.43 5.70 0.76
CA ARG A 85 -3.61 6.42 1.26
C ARG A 85 -4.63 6.73 0.16
N LYS A 86 -4.14 7.06 -1.03
CA LYS A 86 -4.98 7.38 -2.19
C LYS A 86 -5.59 6.14 -2.85
N ASP A 87 -4.80 5.06 -2.97
CA ASP A 87 -5.16 3.87 -3.74
C ASP A 87 -5.79 2.76 -2.87
N ASN A 88 -5.81 2.94 -1.53
CA ASN A 88 -6.35 1.95 -0.60
C ASN A 88 -7.89 1.98 -0.61
N VAL A 89 -8.48 1.17 -1.48
CA VAL A 89 -9.93 1.13 -1.71
C VAL A 89 -10.57 -0.18 -1.23
N HIS A 90 -9.78 -1.24 -0.95
CA HIS A 90 -10.37 -2.59 -0.82
C HIS A 90 -9.89 -3.42 0.37
N SER A 91 -8.87 -2.99 1.10
CA SER A 91 -8.35 -3.77 2.23
C SER A 91 -7.97 -2.87 3.40
N VAL A 92 -8.74 -2.98 4.46
CA VAL A 92 -8.56 -2.17 5.67
C VAL A 92 -8.05 -3.06 6.79
N PRO A 93 -6.83 -2.84 7.31
CA PRO A 93 -6.34 -3.56 8.46
C PRO A 93 -7.13 -3.14 9.71
N PHE A 94 -7.21 -4.05 10.68
CA PHE A 94 -7.75 -3.72 11.99
C PHE A 94 -6.85 -2.71 12.70
N VAL A 95 -7.42 -1.58 13.08
CA VAL A 95 -6.75 -0.52 13.85
C VAL A 95 -7.21 -0.61 15.32
N SER A 96 -6.26 -0.56 16.27
CA SER A 96 -6.57 -0.53 17.68
C SER A 96 -7.32 0.75 18.08
N SER A 97 -8.26 0.66 19.03
CA SER A 97 -8.97 1.84 19.57
C SER A 97 -8.05 2.81 20.31
N ASP A 98 -6.88 2.35 20.77
CA ASP A 98 -5.87 3.20 21.42
C ASP A 98 -5.12 4.10 20.43
N ASP A 99 -5.17 3.80 19.13
CA ASP A 99 -4.40 4.49 18.08
C ASP A 99 -5.22 5.54 17.32
N VAL A 100 -6.46 5.72 17.71
CA VAL A 100 -7.39 6.66 17.08
C VAL A 100 -8.00 7.61 18.11
N PRO A 101 -8.46 8.81 17.69
CA PRO A 101 -9.14 9.73 18.58
C PRO A 101 -10.49 9.17 19.06
N GLU A 102 -11.07 9.77 20.09
CA GLU A 102 -12.27 9.27 20.77
C GLU A 102 -13.44 9.04 19.81
N GLU A 103 -13.58 9.90 18.81
CA GLU A 103 -14.67 9.85 17.81
C GLU A 103 -14.58 8.63 16.88
N LEU A 104 -13.39 8.00 16.81
CA LEU A 104 -13.11 6.83 15.98
C LEU A 104 -12.90 5.55 16.80
N LYS A 105 -13.13 5.57 18.10
CA LYS A 105 -13.06 4.37 18.93
C LYS A 105 -14.24 3.45 18.67
N LEU A 106 -13.97 2.15 18.71
CA LEU A 106 -15.02 1.14 18.75
C LEU A 106 -15.47 0.96 20.20
N GLU A 107 -16.76 0.76 20.43
CA GLU A 107 -17.27 0.29 21.72
C GLU A 107 -16.74 -1.11 21.97
N ASP A 108 -16.30 -1.38 23.21
CA ASP A 108 -15.49 -2.57 23.58
C ASP A 108 -16.11 -3.94 23.24
N ASP A 109 -17.40 -4.02 22.98
CA ASP A 109 -18.13 -5.28 22.75
C ASP A 109 -18.71 -5.40 21.34
N SER A 110 -18.39 -4.48 20.43
CA SER A 110 -18.91 -4.58 19.05
C SER A 110 -18.21 -5.70 18.28
N PRO A 111 -18.94 -6.74 17.87
CA PRO A 111 -18.34 -7.77 17.01
C PRO A 111 -17.91 -7.13 15.68
N ILE A 112 -16.68 -7.41 15.25
CA ILE A 112 -16.08 -6.82 14.03
C ILE A 112 -16.97 -7.00 12.79
N ASN A 113 -17.80 -8.04 12.78
CA ASN A 113 -18.73 -8.34 11.68
C ASN A 113 -19.89 -7.35 11.54
N ASP A 114 -20.17 -6.57 12.58
CA ASP A 114 -21.27 -5.60 12.59
C ASP A 114 -20.77 -4.15 12.42
N VAL A 115 -19.45 -3.97 12.28
CA VAL A 115 -18.87 -2.63 12.10
C VAL A 115 -18.89 -2.26 10.62
N ASP A 116 -19.36 -1.06 10.33
CA ASP A 116 -19.39 -0.53 8.98
C ASP A 116 -17.96 -0.44 8.39
N ILE A 117 -17.79 -0.96 7.19
CA ILE A 117 -16.51 -0.91 6.46
C ILE A 117 -16.03 0.53 6.31
N GLU A 118 -16.93 1.47 6.04
CA GLU A 118 -16.61 2.89 5.91
C GLU A 118 -16.01 3.45 7.20
N PHE A 119 -16.50 3.02 8.37
CA PHE A 119 -15.95 3.42 9.66
C PHE A 119 -14.54 2.84 9.90
N LEU A 120 -14.30 1.59 9.50
CA LEU A 120 -12.97 0.98 9.57
C LEU A 120 -11.99 1.68 8.62
N GLU A 121 -12.45 2.08 7.44
CA GLU A 121 -11.66 2.89 6.49
C GLU A 121 -11.27 4.24 7.09
N GLN A 122 -12.17 4.93 7.75
CA GLN A 122 -11.88 6.21 8.41
C GLN A 122 -10.80 6.07 9.49
N ARG A 123 -10.81 4.99 10.27
CA ARG A 123 -9.78 4.68 11.27
C ARG A 123 -8.42 4.47 10.63
N TRP A 124 -8.37 3.63 9.57
CA TRP A 124 -7.13 3.37 8.85
C TRP A 124 -6.59 4.63 8.16
N HIS A 125 -7.48 5.41 7.60
CA HIS A 125 -7.12 6.70 6.99
C HIS A 125 -6.52 7.67 7.98
N TYR A 126 -7.06 7.75 9.20
CA TYR A 126 -6.48 8.56 10.27
C TYR A 126 -5.05 8.10 10.59
N VAL A 127 -4.82 6.81 10.76
CA VAL A 127 -3.49 6.25 11.03
C VAL A 127 -2.50 6.57 9.90
N LEU A 128 -2.93 6.41 8.65
CA LEU A 128 -2.11 6.78 7.48
C LEU A 128 -1.78 8.28 7.45
N ASP A 129 -2.74 9.14 7.75
CA ASP A 129 -2.57 10.59 7.76
C ASP A 129 -1.56 11.03 8.85
N GLU A 130 -1.58 10.38 10.03
CA GLU A 130 -0.58 10.61 11.08
C GLU A 130 0.83 10.15 10.67
N MET A 131 0.94 8.99 10.01
CA MET A 131 2.21 8.53 9.45
C MET A 131 2.74 9.48 8.37
N ILE A 132 1.88 9.91 7.44
CA ILE A 132 2.23 10.86 6.36
C ILE A 132 2.74 12.15 6.96
N TYR A 133 2.04 12.70 7.96
CA TYR A 133 2.46 13.90 8.68
C TYR A 133 3.85 13.74 9.29
N ALA A 134 4.11 12.62 9.96
CA ALA A 134 5.39 12.36 10.58
C ALA A 134 6.53 12.35 9.56
N PHE A 135 6.40 11.56 8.49
CA PHE A 135 7.41 11.47 7.44
C PHE A 135 7.56 12.76 6.61
N GLU A 136 6.51 13.57 6.48
CA GLU A 136 6.60 14.89 5.89
C GLU A 136 7.52 15.80 6.73
N LYS A 137 7.33 15.80 8.06
CA LYS A 137 8.14 16.63 8.96
C LYS A 137 9.59 16.15 9.07
N VAL A 138 9.84 14.84 9.05
CA VAL A 138 11.20 14.29 8.97
C VAL A 138 11.87 14.70 7.65
N LYS A 139 11.14 14.67 6.54
CA LYS A 139 11.63 15.08 5.22
C LYS A 139 11.95 16.58 5.13
N GLU A 140 11.29 17.43 5.90
CA GLU A 140 11.56 18.86 5.94
C GLU A 140 12.83 19.22 6.75
N ASP A 141 13.45 18.24 7.43
CA ASP A 141 14.66 18.40 8.27
C ASP A 141 14.56 19.47 9.37
N ASN A 142 13.34 19.75 9.81
CA ASN A 142 13.02 20.82 10.74
C ASN A 142 12.48 20.34 12.10
N ILE A 143 12.68 19.04 12.44
CA ILE A 143 12.11 18.45 13.66
C ILE A 143 12.53 19.19 14.92
N ILE A 144 13.78 19.68 14.96
CA ILE A 144 14.34 20.40 16.11
C ILE A 144 13.60 21.72 16.37
N LEU A 145 13.08 22.36 15.33
CA LEU A 145 12.39 23.65 15.41
C LEU A 145 10.88 23.51 15.67
N LEU A 146 10.36 22.29 15.73
CA LEU A 146 8.94 22.05 15.98
C LEU A 146 8.58 22.38 17.45
N SER A 147 7.34 22.87 17.66
CA SER A 147 6.77 22.95 19.00
C SER A 147 6.67 21.56 19.64
N LYS A 148 6.58 21.51 20.97
CA LYS A 148 6.46 20.25 21.71
C LYS A 148 5.33 19.38 21.18
N GLU A 149 4.14 19.95 21.01
CA GLU A 149 2.93 19.25 20.50
C GLU A 149 3.16 18.64 19.11
N LYS A 150 3.77 19.39 18.19
CA LYS A 150 4.08 18.90 16.85
C LYS A 150 5.11 17.77 16.86
N ARG A 151 6.06 17.83 17.78
CA ARG A 151 7.06 16.78 17.96
C ARG A 151 6.41 15.51 18.50
N GLU A 152 5.55 15.62 19.52
CA GLU A 152 4.78 14.48 20.05
C GLU A 152 3.92 13.83 18.96
N ARG A 153 3.33 14.62 18.07
CA ARG A 153 2.60 14.10 16.91
C ARG A 153 3.50 13.37 15.91
N VAL A 154 4.71 13.88 15.66
CA VAL A 154 5.70 13.19 14.81
C VAL A 154 6.09 11.85 15.44
N ASP A 155 6.41 11.85 16.73
CA ASP A 155 6.79 10.63 17.46
C ASP A 155 5.66 9.59 17.41
N ASN A 156 4.40 10.02 17.60
CA ASN A 156 3.24 9.16 17.47
C ASN A 156 3.11 8.57 16.06
N GLY A 157 3.23 9.37 15.02
CA GLY A 157 3.14 8.89 13.62
C GLY A 157 4.24 7.88 13.26
N LEU A 158 5.45 8.06 13.80
CA LEU A 158 6.55 7.08 13.66
C LEU A 158 6.27 5.78 14.43
N LEU A 159 5.68 5.85 15.62
CA LEU A 159 5.23 4.67 16.38
C LEU A 159 4.14 3.92 15.63
N LEU A 160 3.15 4.61 15.08
CA LEU A 160 2.09 4.02 14.26
C LEU A 160 2.69 3.33 13.02
N PHE A 161 3.67 3.95 12.36
CA PHE A 161 4.36 3.33 11.23
C PHE A 161 5.03 2.02 11.62
N GLY A 162 5.74 1.97 12.76
CA GLY A 162 6.33 0.73 13.27
C GLY A 162 5.28 -0.33 13.60
N LYS A 163 4.18 0.07 14.26
CA LYS A 163 3.10 -0.83 14.67
C LYS A 163 2.38 -1.46 13.47
N TYR A 164 2.09 -0.68 12.45
CA TYR A 164 1.32 -1.11 11.27
C TYR A 164 2.18 -1.40 10.04
N TYR A 165 3.50 -1.51 10.19
CA TYR A 165 4.42 -1.74 9.08
C TYR A 165 4.03 -2.94 8.19
N CYS A 166 3.63 -4.06 8.80
CA CYS A 166 3.22 -5.26 8.08
C CYS A 166 1.83 -5.17 7.43
N ASN A 167 1.12 -4.08 7.66
CA ASN A 167 -0.22 -3.82 7.11
C ASN A 167 -0.20 -2.80 5.96
N LEU A 168 1.00 -2.33 5.54
CA LEU A 168 1.19 -1.35 4.45
C LEU A 168 1.12 -2.05 3.08
N TRP A 169 -0.04 -2.62 2.76
CA TRP A 169 -0.31 -3.29 1.48
C TRP A 169 -1.76 -3.00 1.02
N ILE A 170 -2.02 -3.22 -0.26
CA ILE A 170 -3.33 -3.03 -0.92
C ILE A 170 -3.95 -4.37 -1.23
#